data_de7242966ed6d83175ae6077e8ca893f
#
_entry.id   de7242966ed6d83175ae6077e8ca893f
#
_cell.length_a   1.000
_cell.length_b   1.000
_cell.length_c   1.000
_cell.angle_alpha   90.00
_cell.angle_beta   90.00
_cell.angle_gamma   90.00
#
_symmetry.space_group_name_H-M   'P 1'
#
loop_
_entity.id
_entity.type
_entity.pdbx_description
1 polymer ?
#
loop_
_entity_poly.entity_id
_entity_poly.type
_entity_poly.pdbx_seq_one_letter_code
_entity_poly.pdbx_strand_id
1 'polypeptide(L)'
;EVQLVESGGGLVQPGGSLRLSCAASGSTFSNHWMNWVRQAPGKGLEWIGEIRSKSIYGATSYAESVKGRFIISRDGNKNSLYLEMNSLKTEDTAEYYCARNYYGSTYDYWGQGTLVTVS
;
A
#
# COMPACT_ATOMS: atom_id res chain seq x y z
N GLU A 1 18.84 9.58 -3.13
CA GLU A 1 17.63 9.95 -2.40
C GLU A 1 16.45 9.11 -2.87
N VAL A 2 15.66 8.62 -1.93
CA VAL A 2 14.52 7.76 -2.24
C VAL A 2 13.25 8.61 -2.22
N GLN A 3 12.41 8.42 -3.24
CA GLN A 3 11.08 9.01 -3.28
C GLN A 3 10.04 7.94 -3.58
N LEU A 4 8.92 8.00 -2.89
CA LEU A 4 7.78 7.12 -3.09
C LEU A 4 6.59 7.99 -3.50
N VAL A 5 5.91 7.61 -4.58
CA VAL A 5 4.78 8.39 -5.11
C VAL A 5 3.61 7.45 -5.36
N GLU A 6 2.54 7.61 -4.60
CA GLU A 6 1.31 6.86 -4.78
C GLU A 6 0.43 7.51 -5.84
N SER A 7 -0.38 6.70 -6.50
CA SER A 7 -1.39 7.15 -7.45
C SER A 7 -2.51 6.12 -7.53
N GLY A 8 -3.61 6.52 -8.15
CA GLY A 8 -4.74 5.61 -8.42
C GLY A 8 -5.95 5.80 -7.53
N GLY A 9 -5.86 6.68 -6.54
CA GLY A 9 -7.00 6.97 -5.67
C GLY A 9 -8.13 7.65 -6.40
N GLY A 10 -9.31 7.64 -5.80
CA GLY A 10 -10.48 8.28 -6.37
C GLY A 10 -11.74 7.86 -5.65
N LEU A 11 -12.88 8.20 -6.26
CA LEU A 11 -14.20 7.88 -5.75
C LEU A 11 -14.66 6.56 -6.37
N VAL A 12 -15.13 5.66 -5.54
CA VAL A 12 -15.60 4.35 -5.98
C VAL A 12 -16.85 3.96 -5.17
N GLN A 13 -17.74 3.17 -5.77
CA GLN A 13 -18.94 2.71 -5.10
C GLN A 13 -18.65 1.52 -4.21
N PRO A 14 -19.42 1.33 -3.12
CA PRO A 14 -19.32 0.11 -2.31
C PRO A 14 -19.47 -1.14 -3.19
N GLY A 15 -18.64 -2.14 -2.90
CA GLY A 15 -18.58 -3.35 -3.72
C GLY A 15 -17.66 -3.25 -4.92
N GLY A 16 -17.19 -2.04 -5.23
CA GLY A 16 -16.30 -1.83 -6.37
C GLY A 16 -14.87 -2.22 -6.09
N SER A 17 -14.02 -2.01 -7.09
CA SER A 17 -12.59 -2.34 -7.04
C SER A 17 -11.77 -1.14 -7.47
N LEU A 18 -10.53 -1.09 -6.98
CA LEU A 18 -9.59 -0.02 -7.31
C LEU A 18 -8.18 -0.58 -7.19
N ARG A 19 -7.26 -0.07 -7.98
CA ARG A 19 -5.85 -0.46 -7.91
C ARG A 19 -4.99 0.76 -7.67
N LEU A 20 -4.24 0.75 -6.58
CA LEU A 20 -3.29 1.81 -6.27
C LEU A 20 -1.90 1.40 -6.71
N SER A 21 -1.09 2.37 -7.06
CA SER A 21 0.31 2.19 -7.44
C SER A 21 1.19 3.02 -6.54
N CYS A 22 2.40 2.54 -6.31
CA CYS A 22 3.45 3.28 -5.62
C CYS A 22 4.72 3.14 -6.44
N ALA A 23 5.18 4.23 -7.02
CA ALA A 23 6.42 4.23 -7.79
C ALA A 23 7.56 4.70 -6.91
N ALA A 24 8.69 3.99 -6.96
CA ALA A 24 9.87 4.37 -6.22
C ALA A 24 10.95 4.86 -7.17
N SER A 25 11.71 5.85 -6.71
CA SER A 25 12.90 6.32 -7.39
C SER A 25 14.05 6.38 -6.40
N GLY A 26 15.28 6.28 -6.90
CA GLY A 26 16.48 6.40 -6.08
C GLY A 26 16.90 5.14 -5.33
N SER A 27 16.13 4.05 -5.41
CA SER A 27 16.44 2.79 -4.74
C SER A 27 15.61 1.68 -5.37
N THR A 28 15.97 0.43 -5.10
CA THR A 28 15.21 -0.71 -5.59
C THR A 28 14.34 -1.26 -4.47
N PHE A 29 13.07 -1.51 -4.78
CA PHE A 29 12.12 -2.13 -3.86
C PHE A 29 12.50 -3.56 -3.49
N SER A 30 13.15 -4.28 -4.41
CA SER A 30 13.30 -5.72 -4.28
C SER A 30 14.07 -6.15 -3.03
N ASN A 31 14.92 -5.25 -2.51
CA ASN A 31 15.73 -5.55 -1.33
C ASN A 31 15.09 -5.09 -0.02
N HIS A 32 13.90 -4.50 -0.08
CA HIS A 32 13.23 -3.95 1.08
C HIS A 32 11.84 -4.53 1.22
N TRP A 33 11.40 -4.67 2.47
CA TRP A 33 9.99 -4.94 2.74
C TRP A 33 9.23 -3.65 2.52
N MET A 34 8.10 -3.73 1.85
CA MET A 34 7.25 -2.60 1.56
C MET A 34 5.89 -2.81 2.19
N ASN A 35 5.25 -1.72 2.57
CA ASN A 35 3.99 -1.74 3.29
C ASN A 35 2.98 -0.81 2.65
N TRP A 36 1.71 -1.15 2.81
CA TRP A 36 0.61 -0.22 2.62
C TRP A 36 0.00 0.08 3.98
N VAL A 37 -0.23 1.35 4.23
CA VAL A 37 -0.80 1.86 5.48
C VAL A 37 -1.88 2.87 5.09
N ARG A 38 -2.94 2.99 5.88
CA ARG A 38 -4.00 3.96 5.57
C ARG A 38 -4.35 4.76 6.80
N GLN A 39 -4.93 5.94 6.57
CA GLN A 39 -5.45 6.78 7.64
C GLN A 39 -6.84 7.25 7.25
N ALA A 40 -7.85 6.76 7.96
CA ALA A 40 -9.23 7.21 7.80
C ALA A 40 -9.40 8.59 8.44
N PRO A 41 -10.38 9.37 8.00
CA PRO A 41 -10.60 10.71 8.56
C PRO A 41 -10.78 10.66 10.08
N GLY A 42 -10.00 11.48 10.77
CA GLY A 42 -10.05 11.59 12.23
C GLY A 42 -9.53 10.40 13.00
N LYS A 43 -8.88 9.45 12.34
CA LYS A 43 -8.36 8.24 12.98
C LYS A 43 -6.85 8.14 12.82
N GLY A 44 -6.25 7.19 13.54
CA GLY A 44 -4.83 6.92 13.45
C GLY A 44 -4.47 6.10 12.23
N LEU A 45 -3.18 5.92 12.04
CA LEU A 45 -2.66 5.07 10.97
C LEU A 45 -3.02 3.62 11.24
N GLU A 46 -3.43 2.93 10.19
CA GLU A 46 -3.72 1.49 10.24
C GLU A 46 -2.84 0.77 9.22
N TRP A 47 -2.03 -0.18 9.68
CA TRP A 47 -1.25 -1.04 8.79
C TRP A 47 -2.20 -1.98 8.06
N ILE A 48 -2.05 -2.06 6.73
CA ILE A 48 -2.90 -2.88 5.88
C ILE A 48 -2.22 -4.18 5.51
N GLY A 49 -0.95 -4.11 5.15
CA GLY A 49 -0.22 -5.29 4.75
C GLY A 49 1.18 -4.97 4.29
N GLU A 50 1.94 -6.03 4.07
CA GLU A 50 3.33 -5.92 3.66
C GLU A 50 3.63 -6.93 2.57
N ILE A 51 4.66 -6.62 1.77
CA ILE A 51 5.30 -7.58 0.90
C ILE A 51 6.78 -7.59 1.25
N ARG A 52 7.32 -8.79 1.49
CA ARG A 52 8.69 -8.96 1.93
C ARG A 52 9.66 -8.83 0.76
N SER A 53 10.94 -8.77 1.07
CA SER A 53 11.96 -8.63 0.04
C SER A 53 11.97 -9.84 -0.89
N LYS A 54 12.47 -9.64 -2.11
CA LYS A 54 12.56 -10.71 -3.11
C LYS A 54 13.40 -11.89 -2.61
N SER A 55 14.40 -11.62 -1.76
CA SER A 55 15.27 -12.65 -1.20
C SER A 55 14.52 -13.68 -0.35
N ILE A 56 13.31 -13.34 0.12
CA ILE A 56 12.43 -14.28 0.83
C ILE A 56 11.11 -14.45 0.08
N TYR A 57 11.22 -14.51 -1.24
CA TYR A 57 10.15 -14.84 -2.17
C TYR A 57 8.99 -13.85 -2.20
N GLY A 58 9.19 -12.62 -1.69
CA GLY A 58 8.15 -11.61 -1.74
C GLY A 58 6.86 -12.01 -1.04
N ALA A 59 6.96 -12.77 0.06
CA ALA A 59 5.79 -13.20 0.80
C ALA A 59 4.97 -12.01 1.29
N THR A 60 3.64 -12.16 1.31
CA THR A 60 2.73 -11.10 1.74
C THR A 60 2.02 -11.45 3.03
N SER A 61 1.67 -10.42 3.81
CA SER A 61 0.85 -10.54 5.01
C SER A 61 -0.15 -9.39 5.02
N TYR A 62 -1.31 -9.62 5.61
CA TYR A 62 -2.40 -8.64 5.59
C TYR A 62 -3.02 -8.49 6.96
N ALA A 63 -3.55 -7.28 7.24
CA ALA A 63 -4.40 -7.06 8.40
C ALA A 63 -5.73 -7.80 8.21
N GLU A 64 -6.34 -8.21 9.33
CA GLU A 64 -7.61 -8.94 9.28
C GLU A 64 -8.71 -8.13 8.57
N SER A 65 -8.69 -6.81 8.71
CA SER A 65 -9.72 -5.95 8.13
C SER A 65 -9.78 -5.98 6.60
N VAL A 66 -8.69 -6.38 5.96
CA VAL A 66 -8.60 -6.37 4.49
C VAL A 66 -8.28 -7.75 3.90
N LYS A 67 -8.01 -8.73 4.74
CA LYS A 67 -7.61 -10.06 4.30
C LYS A 67 -8.69 -10.69 3.41
N GLY A 68 -8.26 -11.26 2.29
CA GLY A 68 -9.19 -11.83 1.31
C GLY A 68 -9.77 -10.83 0.32
N ARG A 69 -9.61 -9.53 0.56
CA ARG A 69 -10.12 -8.49 -0.33
C ARG A 69 -9.01 -7.71 -1.03
N PHE A 70 -7.90 -7.49 -0.33
CA PHE A 70 -6.80 -6.68 -0.84
C PHE A 70 -5.61 -7.57 -1.17
N ILE A 71 -4.91 -7.24 -2.26
CA ILE A 71 -3.74 -7.99 -2.74
C ILE A 71 -2.60 -7.01 -3.00
N ILE A 72 -1.46 -7.26 -2.38
CA ILE A 72 -0.23 -6.50 -2.59
C ILE A 72 0.64 -7.27 -3.59
N SER A 73 1.20 -6.54 -4.53
CA SER A 73 2.14 -7.12 -5.50
C SER A 73 3.20 -6.08 -5.85
N ARG A 74 4.25 -6.53 -6.51
CA ARG A 74 5.30 -5.62 -6.99
C ARG A 74 5.74 -6.01 -8.39
N ASP A 75 6.23 -5.03 -9.12
CA ASP A 75 6.92 -5.22 -10.39
C ASP A 75 8.31 -4.62 -10.25
N GLY A 76 9.32 -5.49 -10.12
CA GLY A 76 10.70 -5.06 -9.92
C GLY A 76 11.27 -4.33 -11.11
N ASN A 77 10.82 -4.66 -12.34
CA ASN A 77 11.28 -3.99 -13.54
C ASN A 77 10.82 -2.54 -13.62
N LYS A 78 9.63 -2.27 -13.06
CA LYS A 78 9.06 -0.92 -13.01
C LYS A 78 9.33 -0.22 -11.69
N ASN A 79 9.97 -0.89 -10.76
CA ASN A 79 10.24 -0.38 -9.43
C ASN A 79 8.95 0.14 -8.77
N SER A 80 7.90 -0.66 -8.87
CA SER A 80 6.54 -0.28 -8.45
C SER A 80 5.93 -1.30 -7.53
N LEU A 81 5.10 -0.80 -6.62
CA LEU A 81 4.31 -1.57 -5.68
C LEU A 81 2.84 -1.31 -5.99
N TYR A 82 2.01 -2.33 -5.83
CA TYR A 82 0.58 -2.21 -6.13
C TYR A 82 -0.26 -2.69 -4.96
N LEU A 83 -1.44 -2.09 -4.83
CA LEU A 83 -2.48 -2.55 -3.94
C LEU A 83 -3.77 -2.70 -4.74
N GLU A 84 -4.18 -3.94 -4.95
CA GLU A 84 -5.47 -4.22 -5.57
C GLU A 84 -6.52 -4.34 -4.48
N MET A 85 -7.56 -3.52 -4.55
CA MET A 85 -8.60 -3.47 -3.54
C MET A 85 -9.91 -3.93 -4.16
N ASN A 86 -10.48 -4.99 -3.61
CA ASN A 86 -11.73 -5.57 -4.10
C ASN A 86 -12.78 -5.52 -3.00
N SER A 87 -14.05 -5.60 -3.40
CA SER A 87 -15.19 -5.61 -2.47
C SER A 87 -15.09 -4.46 -1.49
N LEU A 88 -14.88 -3.27 -2.01
CA LEU A 88 -14.65 -2.08 -1.19
C LEU A 88 -15.88 -1.74 -0.35
N LYS A 89 -15.62 -1.28 0.87
CA LYS A 89 -16.60 -0.87 1.86
C LYS A 89 -16.43 0.60 2.19
N THR A 90 -17.46 1.24 2.71
CA THR A 90 -17.35 2.64 3.13
C THR A 90 -16.25 2.84 4.16
N GLU A 91 -16.00 1.83 5.00
CA GLU A 91 -14.95 1.86 6.02
C GLU A 91 -13.53 1.86 5.42
N ASP A 92 -13.41 1.55 4.13
CA ASP A 92 -12.11 1.60 3.44
C ASP A 92 -11.74 3.02 3.00
N THR A 93 -12.62 3.97 3.18
CA THR A 93 -12.32 5.38 2.88
C THR A 93 -11.17 5.86 3.75
N ALA A 94 -10.09 6.31 3.09
CA ALA A 94 -8.88 6.73 3.79
C ALA A 94 -7.87 7.32 2.80
N GLU A 95 -6.88 7.99 3.36
CA GLU A 95 -5.64 8.28 2.63
C GLU A 95 -4.78 7.01 2.69
N TYR A 96 -4.26 6.57 1.55
CA TYR A 96 -3.44 5.36 1.47
C TYR A 96 -2.01 5.74 1.17
N TYR A 97 -1.07 5.17 1.95
CA TYR A 97 0.37 5.45 1.85
C TYR A 97 1.13 4.16 1.61
N CYS A 98 2.16 4.21 0.77
CA CYS A 98 3.18 3.17 0.77
C CYS A 98 4.34 3.62 1.66
N ALA A 99 4.98 2.67 2.33
CA ALA A 99 6.05 2.95 3.27
C ALA A 99 7.10 1.85 3.20
N ARG A 100 8.37 2.24 3.26
CA ARG A 100 9.47 1.29 3.21
C ARG A 100 9.92 0.94 4.63
N ASN A 101 10.06 -0.34 4.90
CA ASN A 101 10.61 -0.81 6.17
C ASN A 101 12.06 -0.43 6.31
N TYR A 102 12.43 -0.01 7.51
CA TYR A 102 13.82 0.20 7.87
C TYR A 102 14.28 -0.88 8.84
N TYR A 103 13.70 -0.89 10.03
CA TYR A 103 14.04 -1.85 11.09
C TYR A 103 12.78 -2.26 11.83
N GLY A 104 12.54 -3.55 11.94
CA GLY A 104 11.35 -4.05 12.62
C GLY A 104 10.08 -3.43 12.06
N SER A 105 9.32 -2.74 12.89
CA SER A 105 8.08 -2.07 12.49
C SER A 105 8.26 -0.58 12.19
N THR A 106 9.52 -0.10 12.04
CA THR A 106 9.77 1.30 11.70
C THR A 106 9.90 1.47 10.19
N TYR A 107 9.56 2.66 9.72
CA TYR A 107 9.63 3.01 8.29
C TYR A 107 10.58 4.19 8.11
N ASP A 108 11.35 4.19 7.02
CA ASP A 108 12.28 5.29 6.76
C ASP A 108 11.79 6.22 5.65
N TYR A 109 10.94 5.76 4.75
CA TYR A 109 10.39 6.58 3.68
C TYR A 109 8.91 6.33 3.51
N TRP A 110 8.17 7.40 3.24
CA TRP A 110 6.72 7.42 3.03
C TRP A 110 6.41 8.16 1.74
N GLY A 111 5.35 7.75 1.07
CA GLY A 111 4.79 8.55 -0.01
C GLY A 111 3.92 9.68 0.53
N GLN A 112 3.41 10.50 -0.37
CA GLN A 112 2.55 11.63 -0.03
C GLN A 112 1.09 11.23 0.20
N GLY A 113 0.75 10.02 -0.18
CA GLY A 113 -0.61 9.50 -0.03
C GLY A 113 -1.49 9.69 -1.25
N THR A 114 -2.50 8.83 -1.38
CA THR A 114 -3.53 8.94 -2.40
C THR A 114 -4.88 8.66 -1.73
N LEU A 115 -5.86 9.52 -1.98
CA LEU A 115 -7.15 9.44 -1.29
C LEU A 115 -8.10 8.48 -1.99
N VAL A 116 -8.70 7.58 -1.22
CA VAL A 116 -9.75 6.68 -1.69
C VAL A 116 -11.02 7.00 -0.91
N THR A 117 -12.10 7.28 -1.63
CA THR A 117 -13.41 7.54 -1.05
C THR A 117 -14.39 6.49 -1.58
N VAL A 118 -15.00 5.76 -0.67
CA VAL A 118 -15.98 4.72 -1.00
C VAL A 118 -17.36 5.19 -0.52
N SER A 119 -18.20 5.52 -1.47
CA SER A 119 -19.55 5.98 -1.11
C SER A 119 -20.56 5.77 -2.25
#